data_1405db4e80e79d8128c984f4f8c3b79f
#
_entry.id   1405db4e80e79d8128c984f4f8c3b79f
#
_cell.length_a   1.000
_cell.length_b   1.000
_cell.length_c   1.000
_cell.angle_alpha   90.00
_cell.angle_beta   90.00
_cell.angle_gamma   90.00
#
_symmetry.space_group_name_H-M   'P 1'
#
loop_
_entity.id
_entity.type
_entity.pdbx_description
1 polymer ?
#
loop_
_entity_poly.entity_id
_entity_poly.type
_entity_poly.pdbx_seq_one_letter_code
_entity_poly.pdbx_strand_id
1 'polypeptide(L)'
;MFKLLLQLIKRSYLIIVFCCLSFLLAQESLAATLYLSPNSGSYEVGKTFTSSVFVGAQGESINSSDASINFPADLLEVVSLSKSGSIFTLWVEDPSFSNGSGNISYVGG
;
A
#
# COMPACT_ATOMS: atom_id res chain seq x y z
N MET A 1 27.15 -30.82 40.70
CA MET A 1 26.66 -31.22 39.36
C MET A 1 25.18 -30.96 39.16
N PHE A 2 24.34 -31.32 40.11
CA PHE A 2 22.89 -31.11 40.06
C PHE A 2 22.47 -29.62 39.99
N LYS A 3 23.15 -28.73 40.71
CA LYS A 3 22.85 -27.29 40.73
C LYS A 3 23.14 -26.58 39.43
N LEU A 4 24.17 -27.02 38.66
CA LEU A 4 24.51 -26.46 37.37
C LEU A 4 23.49 -26.84 36.26
N LEU A 5 23.02 -28.10 36.29
CA LEU A 5 21.99 -28.58 35.37
C LEU A 5 20.66 -27.85 35.57
N LEU A 6 20.24 -27.66 36.81
CA LEU A 6 19.04 -26.90 37.16
C LEU A 6 19.12 -25.44 36.74
N GLN A 7 20.28 -24.82 36.83
CA GLN A 7 20.50 -23.44 36.41
C GLN A 7 20.46 -23.28 34.89
N LEU A 8 20.99 -24.24 34.13
CA LEU A 8 20.92 -24.30 32.68
C LEU A 8 19.48 -24.48 32.19
N ILE A 9 18.72 -25.36 32.80
CA ILE A 9 17.30 -25.59 32.50
C ILE A 9 16.46 -24.35 32.81
N LYS A 10 16.70 -23.64 33.90
CA LYS A 10 16.04 -22.36 34.22
C LYS A 10 16.36 -21.28 33.23
N ARG A 11 17.61 -21.18 32.75
CA ARG A 11 18.00 -20.23 31.71
C ARG A 11 17.35 -20.53 30.37
N SER A 12 17.34 -21.78 29.96
CA SER A 12 16.65 -22.19 28.70
C SER A 12 15.16 -21.93 28.76
N TYR A 13 14.52 -22.18 29.91
CA TYR A 13 13.11 -21.92 30.13
C TYR A 13 12.77 -20.43 30.02
N LEU A 14 13.59 -19.55 30.62
CA LEU A 14 13.44 -18.10 30.51
C LEU A 14 13.57 -17.58 29.07
N ILE A 15 14.48 -18.11 28.28
CA ILE A 15 14.67 -17.75 26.87
C ILE A 15 13.46 -18.19 26.04
N ILE A 16 12.95 -19.39 26.26
CA ILE A 16 11.76 -19.92 25.56
C ILE A 16 10.51 -19.08 25.89
N VAL A 17 10.31 -18.74 27.16
CA VAL A 17 9.18 -17.89 27.60
C VAL A 17 9.31 -16.50 27.00
N PHE A 18 10.49 -15.92 26.94
CA PHE A 18 10.74 -14.62 26.34
C PHE A 18 10.47 -14.62 24.82
N CYS A 19 10.90 -15.66 24.11
CA CYS A 19 10.61 -15.84 22.69
C CYS A 19 9.11 -16.02 22.42
N CYS A 20 8.39 -16.79 23.23
CA CYS A 20 6.94 -16.96 23.15
C CYS A 20 6.18 -15.66 23.41
N LEU A 21 6.60 -14.86 24.39
CA LEU A 21 6.02 -13.54 24.67
C LEU A 21 6.24 -12.56 23.50
N SER A 22 7.43 -12.57 22.89
CA SER A 22 7.73 -11.73 21.73
C SER A 22 6.87 -12.09 20.52
N PHE A 23 6.54 -13.37 20.35
CA PHE A 23 5.68 -13.85 19.29
C PHE A 23 4.20 -13.45 19.50
N LEU A 24 3.74 -13.40 20.75
CA LEU A 24 2.39 -12.97 21.12
C LEU A 24 2.17 -11.45 20.97
N LEU A 25 3.26 -10.66 20.98
CA LEU A 25 3.22 -9.22 20.80
C LEU A 25 3.33 -8.78 19.33
N ALA A 26 3.55 -9.73 18.41
CA ALA A 26 3.51 -9.47 16.97
C ALA A 26 2.06 -9.20 16.55
N GLN A 27 1.67 -7.93 16.58
CA GLN A 27 0.39 -7.48 16.04
C GLN A 27 0.52 -7.33 14.52
N GLU A 28 -0.43 -7.92 13.78
CA GLU A 28 -0.58 -7.62 12.35
C GLU A 28 -0.95 -6.14 12.21
N SER A 29 -0.05 -5.36 11.62
CA SER A 29 -0.34 -3.99 11.24
C SER A 29 -1.20 -4.03 9.98
N LEU A 30 -2.47 -3.60 10.08
CA LEU A 30 -3.32 -3.37 8.92
C LEU A 30 -2.85 -2.08 8.25
N ALA A 31 -2.19 -2.20 7.10
CA ALA A 31 -1.77 -1.06 6.30
C ALA A 31 -2.90 -0.59 5.41
N ALA A 32 -2.98 0.71 5.17
CA ALA A 32 -3.83 1.27 4.13
C ALA A 32 -3.42 0.75 2.76
N THR A 33 -4.37 0.55 1.88
CA THR A 33 -4.15 0.06 0.52
C THR A 33 -4.61 1.05 -0.51
N LEU A 34 -3.87 1.13 -1.62
CA LEU A 34 -4.30 1.81 -2.84
C LEU A 34 -4.77 0.75 -3.85
N TYR A 35 -5.86 1.01 -4.52
CA TYR A 35 -6.36 0.13 -5.56
C TYR A 35 -7.08 0.91 -6.66
N LEU A 36 -7.14 0.30 -7.83
CA LEU A 36 -7.88 0.81 -8.99
C LEU A 36 -9.26 0.14 -9.07
N SER A 37 -10.27 0.91 -9.46
CA SER A 37 -11.60 0.38 -9.75
C SER A 37 -12.17 1.04 -11.01
N PRO A 38 -12.53 0.28 -12.03
CA PRO A 38 -12.24 -1.15 -12.22
C PRO A 38 -10.74 -1.43 -12.33
N ASN A 39 -10.29 -2.58 -11.83
CA ASN A 39 -8.89 -3.00 -11.86
C ASN A 39 -8.55 -3.90 -13.06
N SER A 40 -9.54 -4.29 -13.82
CA SER A 40 -9.41 -5.10 -15.03
C SER A 40 -10.59 -4.85 -15.95
N GLY A 41 -10.44 -5.18 -17.21
CA GLY A 41 -11.47 -5.06 -18.21
C GLY A 41 -10.94 -5.40 -19.60
N SER A 42 -11.85 -5.55 -20.56
CA SER A 42 -11.55 -5.71 -21.97
C SER A 42 -12.13 -4.54 -22.74
N TYR A 43 -11.30 -3.86 -23.50
CA TYR A 43 -11.69 -2.66 -24.24
C TYR A 43 -11.24 -2.77 -25.69
N GLU A 44 -12.04 -2.23 -26.58
CA GLU A 44 -11.68 -2.13 -27.99
C GLU A 44 -10.63 -1.03 -28.22
N VAL A 45 -9.73 -1.26 -29.16
CA VAL A 45 -8.73 -0.27 -29.58
C VAL A 45 -9.44 1.01 -30.04
N GLY A 46 -8.96 2.16 -29.57
CA GLY A 46 -9.54 3.47 -29.87
C GLY A 46 -10.69 3.88 -28.95
N LYS A 47 -11.11 3.02 -28.00
CA LYS A 47 -12.11 3.37 -27.00
C LYS A 47 -11.48 3.91 -25.73
N THR A 48 -12.13 4.85 -25.10
CA THR A 48 -11.74 5.43 -23.82
C THR A 48 -12.50 4.76 -22.69
N PHE A 49 -11.82 4.44 -21.60
CA PHE A 49 -12.41 3.94 -20.37
C PHE A 49 -11.92 4.77 -19.18
N THR A 50 -12.64 4.70 -18.09
CA THR A 50 -12.30 5.41 -16.85
C THR A 50 -12.02 4.41 -15.74
N SER A 51 -10.94 4.63 -14.99
CA SER A 51 -10.64 3.93 -13.77
C SER A 51 -10.32 4.93 -12.67
N SER A 52 -10.73 4.64 -11.46
CA SER A 52 -10.51 5.51 -10.30
C SER A 52 -9.52 4.90 -9.33
N VAL A 53 -8.69 5.74 -8.72
CA VAL A 53 -7.77 5.35 -7.66
C VAL A 53 -8.48 5.52 -6.33
N PHE A 54 -8.57 4.45 -5.56
CA PHE A 54 -9.19 4.43 -4.24
C PHE A 54 -8.17 4.13 -3.15
N VAL A 55 -8.42 4.67 -1.98
CA VAL A 55 -7.67 4.38 -0.76
C VAL A 55 -8.55 3.55 0.16
N GLY A 56 -8.10 2.35 0.51
CA GLY A 56 -8.69 1.52 1.54
C GLY A 56 -8.00 1.78 2.88
N ALA A 57 -8.70 2.45 3.79
CA ALA A 57 -8.11 2.89 5.06
C ALA A 57 -7.97 1.77 6.09
N GLN A 58 -8.69 0.65 5.94
CA GLN A 58 -8.70 -0.49 6.88
C GLN A 58 -9.01 -0.08 8.33
N GLY A 59 -9.85 0.95 8.51
CA GLY A 59 -10.21 1.48 9.84
C GLY A 59 -9.23 2.49 10.42
N GLU A 60 -8.14 2.78 9.72
CA GLU A 60 -7.13 3.76 10.14
C GLU A 60 -7.38 5.15 9.52
N SER A 61 -6.84 6.19 10.14
CA SER A 61 -6.85 7.53 9.58
C SER A 61 -5.77 7.68 8.50
N ILE A 62 -6.14 8.26 7.37
CA ILE A 62 -5.22 8.54 6.27
C ILE A 62 -5.10 10.06 6.12
N ASN A 63 -3.89 10.58 6.22
CA ASN A 63 -3.60 12.01 6.11
C ASN A 63 -3.03 12.39 4.75
N SER A 64 -2.42 11.45 4.04
CA SER A 64 -1.82 11.69 2.73
C SER A 64 -1.76 10.42 1.90
N SER A 65 -1.65 10.61 0.59
CA SER A 65 -1.40 9.54 -0.37
C SER A 65 -0.38 10.01 -1.39
N ASP A 66 0.59 9.14 -1.64
CA ASP A 66 1.62 9.29 -2.66
C ASP A 66 1.57 8.06 -3.55
N ALA A 67 1.46 8.26 -4.84
CA ALA A 67 1.41 7.14 -5.77
C ALA A 67 2.18 7.42 -7.07
N SER A 68 2.76 6.35 -7.57
CA SER A 68 3.32 6.26 -8.90
C SER A 68 2.72 5.02 -9.58
N ILE A 69 1.96 5.24 -10.64
CA ILE A 69 1.24 4.19 -11.36
C ILE A 69 1.88 4.03 -12.73
N ASN A 70 2.32 2.83 -13.04
CA ASN A 70 2.91 2.51 -14.33
C ASN A 70 1.90 1.81 -15.23
N PHE A 71 1.93 2.14 -16.52
CA PHE A 71 1.10 1.50 -17.54
C PHE A 71 1.93 1.25 -18.80
N PRO A 72 1.56 0.24 -19.61
CA PRO A 72 2.25 -0.05 -20.87
C PRO A 72 1.94 1.06 -21.90
N ALA A 73 2.94 1.92 -22.16
CA ALA A 73 2.80 3.08 -23.03
C ALA A 73 2.60 2.73 -24.50
N ASP A 74 2.90 1.50 -24.90
CA ASP A 74 2.65 0.98 -26.23
C ASP A 74 1.20 0.50 -26.45
N LEU A 75 0.45 0.29 -25.37
CA LEU A 75 -0.92 -0.22 -25.40
C LEU A 75 -1.95 0.80 -24.91
N LEU A 76 -1.56 1.68 -24.00
CA LEU A 76 -2.44 2.64 -23.34
C LEU A 76 -1.86 4.03 -23.38
N GLU A 77 -2.75 5.01 -23.38
CA GLU A 77 -2.40 6.41 -23.13
C GLU A 77 -3.40 7.04 -22.18
N VAL A 78 -2.93 7.94 -21.34
CA VAL A 78 -3.80 8.77 -20.52
C VAL A 78 -4.33 9.92 -21.36
N VAL A 79 -5.65 10.08 -21.35
CA VAL A 79 -6.33 11.20 -22.02
C VAL A 79 -6.47 12.38 -21.09
N SER A 80 -6.88 12.11 -19.83
CA SER A 80 -7.04 13.14 -18.81
C SER A 80 -7.00 12.56 -17.41
N LEU A 81 -6.68 13.40 -16.43
CA LEU A 81 -6.77 13.11 -15.01
C LEU A 81 -7.77 14.06 -14.36
N SER A 82 -8.49 13.59 -13.35
CA SER A 82 -9.45 14.40 -12.59
C SER A 82 -9.26 14.18 -11.10
N LYS A 83 -9.31 15.26 -10.34
CA LYS A 83 -9.34 15.27 -8.86
C LYS A 83 -10.77 15.34 -8.32
N SER A 84 -11.76 15.35 -9.16
CA SER A 84 -13.17 15.46 -8.79
C SER A 84 -13.57 14.28 -7.89
N GLY A 85 -14.19 14.58 -6.76
CA GLY A 85 -14.58 13.59 -5.76
C GLY A 85 -13.44 13.07 -4.87
N SER A 86 -12.22 13.62 -4.99
CA SER A 86 -11.11 13.27 -4.13
C SER A 86 -11.39 13.62 -2.67
N ILE A 87 -10.94 12.74 -1.76
CA ILE A 87 -10.92 13.00 -0.32
C ILE A 87 -9.80 13.98 0.07
N PHE A 88 -8.79 14.16 -0.77
CA PHE A 88 -7.70 15.10 -0.53
C PHE A 88 -8.01 16.47 -1.11
N THR A 89 -7.64 17.51 -0.39
CA THR A 89 -7.86 18.91 -0.78
C THR A 89 -6.56 19.66 -1.02
N LEU A 90 -5.47 19.18 -0.43
CA LEU A 90 -4.15 19.75 -0.61
C LEU A 90 -3.32 18.84 -1.52
N TRP A 91 -2.75 19.42 -2.58
CA TRP A 91 -1.90 18.69 -3.51
C TRP A 91 -0.50 19.28 -3.46
N VAL A 92 0.42 18.51 -2.88
CA VAL A 92 1.85 18.83 -2.89
C VAL A 92 2.41 18.65 -4.30
N GLU A 93 1.95 17.62 -4.97
CA GLU A 93 2.21 17.34 -6.37
C GLU A 93 0.89 16.99 -7.04
N ASP A 94 0.42 17.87 -7.90
CA ASP A 94 -0.81 17.63 -8.67
C ASP A 94 -0.70 16.35 -9.50
N PRO A 95 -1.79 15.60 -9.68
CA PRO A 95 -1.79 14.44 -10.55
C PRO A 95 -1.30 14.82 -11.95
N SER A 96 -0.28 14.12 -12.39
CA SER A 96 0.36 14.31 -13.69
C SER A 96 0.65 12.98 -14.34
N PHE A 97 0.83 13.00 -15.67
CA PHE A 97 1.14 11.80 -16.43
C PHE A 97 2.15 12.06 -17.55
N SER A 98 2.82 10.99 -17.95
CA SER A 98 3.66 10.95 -19.12
C SER A 98 3.30 9.73 -19.96
N ASN A 99 2.74 9.96 -21.13
CA ASN A 99 2.45 8.89 -22.10
C ASN A 99 3.72 8.31 -22.72
N GLY A 100 4.79 9.09 -22.74
CA GLY A 100 6.08 8.62 -23.24
C GLY A 100 6.73 7.59 -22.31
N SER A 101 6.69 7.80 -21.00
CA SER A 101 7.24 6.89 -19.99
C SER A 101 6.22 5.90 -19.44
N GLY A 102 4.92 6.10 -19.69
CA GLY A 102 3.87 5.24 -19.14
C GLY A 102 3.73 5.36 -17.62
N ASN A 103 3.65 6.58 -17.12
CA ASN A 103 3.59 6.85 -15.69
C ASN A 103 2.55 7.90 -15.35
N ILE A 104 1.88 7.70 -14.20
CA ILE A 104 1.01 8.66 -13.53
C ILE A 104 1.53 8.83 -12.11
N SER A 105 1.62 10.05 -11.63
CA SER A 105 2.06 10.31 -10.25
C SER A 105 1.27 11.43 -9.60
N TYR A 106 1.16 11.39 -8.28
CA TYR A 106 0.58 12.45 -7.46
C TYR A 106 1.04 12.36 -6.01
N VAL A 107 0.96 13.46 -5.29
CA VAL A 107 1.09 13.54 -3.84
C VAL A 107 -0.02 14.44 -3.30
N GLY A 108 -0.95 13.87 -2.52
CA GLY A 108 -2.10 14.57 -1.97
C GLY A 108 -2.29 14.35 -0.46
N GLY A 109 -2.93 15.28 0.19
CA GLY A 109 -3.25 15.20 1.61
C GLY A 109 -4.42 16.06 2.05
#